data_6759cc1222c04461852746b9f75b22f2
#
_entry.id   6759cc1222c04461852746b9f75b22f2
#
_cell.length_a   1.000
_cell.length_b   1.000
_cell.length_c   1.000
_cell.angle_alpha   90.00
_cell.angle_beta   90.00
_cell.angle_gamma   90.00
#
_symmetry.space_group_name_H-M   'P 1'
#
loop_
_entity.id
_entity.type
_entity.pdbx_description
1 polymer ?
#
loop_
_entity_poly.entity_id
_entity_poly.type
_entity_poly.pdbx_seq_one_letter_code
_entity_poly.pdbx_strand_id
1 'polypeptide(L)'
;MVAAMHIQNENARTAFGLRTTDLRNIAIGLAAAIALIMVAGQMTDSGSASASDAELTDSSAKQFVSISISTVASDNTVTTAEADAGFTVVGVTDETGETVTCSYGGVTDAVTADASSGAFTCLFDDDGTGSYGNMGAVADGTVVVTATVSGTTSGNFFATQDITDPTITITTTTANTPASGGTTNIAAIALTFTTSETTTDFAAADIQVSGCSLGSLSGSGSSYSATCTASASGAVTIDVAADGFTDSVGNGNTAATRYQWTADLTAPTLTSVTLNTNNANNDYSIDGNTITLAFTGSETIAATPTCAILFAGSNAHNTETVTNTAGNDWTCTVASHDNDGDGTVTFTLDFSDSNGNAGTQVTSTTDGSTVTHDDTVPTLTSVSISSGGDSTSRSKDGDTVTITFTASEAIQTSPTCDMEFGSGADATNAETIANPSGNQWTCAVVTTDSEAEAAVVFSLGFTDTAGIAGVAVTATTDGTSVTHDDTVPTLTNIAETVNGAGNANNGDTVTLTITPSEAIQQPVCTFQSGGANMAASPSYGTGSGNIRTC
;
A
#
# COMPACT_ATOMS: atom_id res chain seq x y z
N MET A 1 73.47 -32.74 37.22
CA MET A 1 74.20 -31.47 36.95
C MET A 1 73.67 -30.96 35.59
N VAL A 2 72.65 -30.16 35.65
CA VAL A 2 71.93 -29.66 34.43
C VAL A 2 72.74 -28.44 33.96
N ALA A 3 73.45 -28.59 32.87
CA ALA A 3 74.11 -27.47 32.20
C ALA A 3 73.17 -26.96 31.12
N ALA A 4 72.42 -25.86 31.37
CA ALA A 4 71.72 -25.14 30.37
C ALA A 4 72.70 -24.47 29.42
N MET A 5 72.84 -24.98 28.23
CA MET A 5 73.65 -24.37 27.18
C MET A 5 72.76 -23.34 26.45
N HIS A 6 72.90 -22.06 26.84
CA HIS A 6 72.25 -20.94 26.19
C HIS A 6 73.04 -20.56 24.94
N ILE A 7 72.60 -20.93 23.77
CA ILE A 7 73.20 -20.52 22.50
C ILE A 7 72.68 -19.14 22.14
N GLN A 8 73.39 -18.10 22.51
CA GLN A 8 73.18 -16.75 21.97
C GLN A 8 74.14 -16.55 20.79
N ASN A 9 73.70 -16.83 19.61
CA ASN A 9 74.30 -16.24 18.42
C ASN A 9 73.28 -16.16 17.27
N GLU A 10 72.82 -14.96 17.04
CA GLU A 10 71.85 -14.68 15.98
C GLU A 10 72.34 -14.96 14.54
N ASN A 11 73.64 -15.07 14.36
CA ASN A 11 74.28 -15.33 13.07
C ASN A 11 74.16 -16.81 12.60
N ALA A 12 73.77 -17.73 13.48
CA ALA A 12 73.55 -19.14 13.10
C ALA A 12 72.12 -19.41 12.58
N ARG A 13 71.19 -18.49 12.80
CA ARG A 13 69.81 -18.64 12.36
C ARG A 13 69.62 -18.46 10.86
N THR A 14 70.52 -17.71 10.21
CA THR A 14 70.39 -17.36 8.79
C THR A 14 71.02 -18.38 7.83
N ALA A 15 71.86 -19.28 8.34
CA ALA A 15 72.60 -20.21 7.48
C ALA A 15 71.90 -21.55 7.19
N PHE A 16 70.85 -21.93 7.96
CA PHE A 16 70.18 -23.25 7.81
C PHE A 16 68.65 -23.25 7.67
N GLY A 17 68.00 -22.11 7.62
CA GLY A 17 66.54 -22.02 7.27
C GLY A 17 65.56 -22.78 8.22
N LEU A 18 65.95 -23.07 9.46
CA LEU A 18 65.21 -23.88 10.42
C LEU A 18 64.23 -22.99 11.22
N ARG A 19 62.96 -23.38 11.24
CA ARG A 19 61.89 -22.74 12.04
C ARG A 19 62.02 -23.15 13.51
N THR A 20 61.45 -22.37 14.42
CA THR A 20 61.51 -22.58 15.89
C THR A 20 60.91 -23.93 16.34
N THR A 21 60.04 -24.54 15.56
CA THR A 21 59.47 -25.90 15.77
C THR A 21 60.50 -27.00 15.53
N ASP A 22 61.37 -26.83 14.55
CA ASP A 22 62.40 -27.84 14.22
C ASP A 22 63.43 -27.98 15.32
N LEU A 23 63.79 -26.90 16.03
CA LEU A 23 64.70 -26.92 17.13
C LEU A 23 64.14 -27.61 18.39
N ARG A 24 62.83 -27.61 18.61
CA ARG A 24 62.18 -28.36 19.71
C ARG A 24 62.24 -29.86 19.49
N ASN A 25 61.99 -30.29 18.29
CA ASN A 25 62.02 -31.72 17.95
C ASN A 25 63.45 -32.28 17.92
N ILE A 26 64.41 -31.49 17.48
CA ILE A 26 65.87 -31.88 17.56
C ILE A 26 66.33 -31.95 19.03
N ALA A 27 65.85 -31.05 19.89
CA ALA A 27 66.20 -31.08 21.31
C ALA A 27 65.64 -32.30 22.05
N ILE A 28 64.42 -32.71 21.69
CA ILE A 28 63.73 -33.89 22.26
C ILE A 28 64.41 -35.18 21.74
N GLY A 29 64.73 -35.26 20.46
CA GLY A 29 65.44 -36.39 19.87
C GLY A 29 66.89 -36.53 20.45
N LEU A 30 67.60 -35.43 20.70
CA LEU A 30 68.93 -35.44 21.29
C LEU A 30 68.90 -35.79 22.79
N ALA A 31 67.84 -35.39 23.53
CA ALA A 31 67.65 -35.78 24.93
C ALA A 31 67.39 -37.28 25.09
N ALA A 32 66.59 -37.88 24.19
CA ALA A 32 66.33 -39.29 24.16
C ALA A 32 67.64 -40.11 23.79
N ALA A 33 68.36 -39.60 22.81
CA ALA A 33 69.68 -40.26 22.45
C ALA A 33 70.73 -40.18 23.54
N ILE A 34 70.75 -39.05 24.31
CA ILE A 34 71.72 -38.91 25.44
C ILE A 34 71.25 -39.78 26.62
N ALA A 35 69.98 -39.97 26.88
CA ALA A 35 69.48 -40.89 27.89
C ALA A 35 69.84 -42.34 27.55
N LEU A 36 69.75 -42.72 26.29
CA LEU A 36 70.08 -44.08 25.81
C LEU A 36 71.62 -44.32 25.88
N ILE A 37 72.47 -43.28 25.64
CA ILE A 37 73.94 -43.37 25.76
C ILE A 37 74.34 -43.42 27.21
N MET A 38 73.62 -42.80 28.15
CA MET A 38 73.97 -42.87 29.58
C MET A 38 73.63 -44.22 30.22
N VAL A 39 72.63 -44.93 29.73
CA VAL A 39 72.29 -46.29 30.19
C VAL A 39 73.32 -47.30 29.61
N ALA A 40 73.78 -47.09 28.39
CA ALA A 40 74.89 -47.90 27.81
C ALA A 40 76.25 -47.55 28.36
N GLY A 41 76.46 -46.37 28.97
CA GLY A 41 77.76 -45.90 29.50
C GLY A 41 78.08 -46.32 30.93
N GLN A 42 77.18 -46.99 31.62
CA GLN A 42 77.39 -47.50 32.96
C GLN A 42 77.95 -48.95 33.03
N MET A 43 78.33 -49.51 31.90
CA MET A 43 78.92 -50.84 31.87
C MET A 43 80.38 -50.89 31.39
N THR A 44 81.16 -49.83 31.60
CA THR A 44 82.58 -49.92 31.41
C THR A 44 83.30 -49.25 32.58
N ASP A 45 83.46 -49.95 33.65
CA ASP A 45 84.68 -49.73 34.44
C ASP A 45 85.36 -51.07 34.73
N SER A 46 86.63 -51.02 34.46
CA SER A 46 87.52 -52.09 34.35
C SER A 46 87.79 -52.83 35.69
N GLY A 47 87.68 -54.07 35.64
CA GLY A 47 88.18 -54.98 36.63
C GLY A 47 88.42 -56.33 36.04
N SER A 48 89.65 -56.59 35.60
CA SER A 48 90.10 -57.89 35.18
C SER A 48 89.96 -58.91 36.31
N ALA A 49 89.11 -59.88 36.15
CA ALA A 49 89.14 -61.12 36.89
C ALA A 49 88.79 -62.28 35.93
N SER A 50 89.68 -63.24 35.86
CA SER A 50 89.68 -64.45 35.01
C SER A 50 88.45 -65.33 35.22
N ALA A 51 87.98 -65.90 34.10
CA ALA A 51 86.85 -66.80 33.99
C ALA A 51 86.97 -68.04 34.87
N SER A 52 85.91 -68.44 35.49
CA SER A 52 85.51 -69.81 35.70
C SER A 52 83.98 -69.87 35.56
N ASP A 53 83.53 -70.80 34.71
CA ASP A 53 82.17 -71.08 34.42
C ASP A 53 81.32 -71.21 35.69
N ALA A 54 80.29 -70.36 35.78
CA ALA A 54 79.11 -70.58 36.60
C ALA A 54 77.95 -70.23 35.73
N GLU A 55 77.25 -71.32 35.26
CA GLU A 55 75.92 -71.21 34.69
C GLU A 55 75.02 -70.49 35.65
N LEU A 56 74.70 -69.25 35.41
CA LEU A 56 73.62 -68.53 36.08
C LEU A 56 72.33 -68.82 35.32
N THR A 57 71.68 -69.90 35.74
CA THR A 57 70.24 -70.12 35.47
C THR A 57 69.47 -69.25 36.45
N ASP A 58 69.42 -67.94 36.19
CA ASP A 58 68.41 -67.08 36.84
C ASP A 58 67.29 -66.77 35.86
N SER A 59 66.23 -67.53 35.99
CA SER A 59 64.97 -67.40 35.22
C SER A 59 64.12 -66.20 35.61
N SER A 60 64.75 -65.12 36.10
CA SER A 60 64.10 -63.87 36.52
C SER A 60 64.70 -62.62 35.86
N ALA A 61 65.32 -62.74 34.67
CA ALA A 61 65.57 -61.54 33.86
C ALA A 61 64.22 -61.02 33.43
N LYS A 62 63.73 -60.01 34.14
CA LYS A 62 62.53 -59.25 33.68
C LYS A 62 62.91 -58.63 32.33
N GLN A 63 62.43 -59.22 31.26
CA GLN A 63 62.47 -58.62 29.95
C GLN A 63 61.74 -57.26 30.03
N PHE A 64 62.43 -56.18 29.67
CA PHE A 64 61.79 -54.87 29.64
C PHE A 64 60.86 -54.84 28.41
N VAL A 65 59.60 -55.07 28.61
CA VAL A 65 58.63 -54.98 27.55
C VAL A 65 58.44 -53.49 27.14
N SER A 66 58.71 -53.22 25.89
CA SER A 66 58.44 -51.90 25.30
C SER A 66 57.27 -51.93 24.38
N ILE A 67 56.42 -50.94 24.47
CA ILE A 67 55.26 -50.75 23.57
C ILE A 67 55.05 -49.25 23.34
N SER A 68 54.80 -48.90 22.09
CA SER A 68 54.54 -47.52 21.71
C SER A 68 53.42 -47.45 20.64
N ILE A 69 52.65 -46.38 20.69
CA ILE A 69 51.68 -46.03 19.65
C ILE A 69 52.34 -44.99 18.74
N SER A 70 52.23 -45.16 17.44
CA SER A 70 52.79 -44.28 16.43
C SER A 70 51.75 -43.32 15.83
N THR A 71 50.55 -43.83 15.57
CA THR A 71 49.47 -43.03 14.99
C THR A 71 48.12 -43.56 15.45
N VAL A 72 47.12 -42.67 15.44
CA VAL A 72 45.70 -42.96 15.57
C VAL A 72 45.02 -42.30 14.37
N ALA A 73 44.10 -43.03 13.71
CA ALA A 73 43.58 -42.67 12.40
C ALA A 73 44.74 -42.34 11.43
N SER A 74 44.67 -41.36 10.57
CA SER A 74 45.78 -41.00 9.68
C SER A 74 46.60 -39.83 10.19
N ASP A 75 46.03 -38.95 11.03
CA ASP A 75 46.61 -37.69 11.49
C ASP A 75 46.42 -37.38 12.99
N ASN A 76 45.95 -38.37 13.75
CA ASN A 76 45.61 -38.30 15.18
C ASN A 76 44.34 -37.51 15.49
N THR A 77 43.48 -37.29 14.50
CA THR A 77 42.15 -36.77 14.65
C THR A 77 41.17 -37.83 14.15
N VAL A 78 40.08 -38.08 14.85
CA VAL A 78 39.02 -38.97 14.46
C VAL A 78 37.78 -38.15 14.15
N THR A 79 37.34 -38.18 12.91
CA THR A 79 36.17 -37.50 12.35
C THR A 79 34.96 -38.42 12.32
N THR A 80 33.75 -37.87 12.07
CA THR A 80 32.54 -38.67 11.83
C THR A 80 32.75 -39.72 10.75
N ALA A 81 33.32 -39.34 9.60
CA ALA A 81 33.55 -40.25 8.48
C ALA A 81 34.54 -41.37 8.81
N GLU A 82 35.58 -41.09 9.62
CA GLU A 82 36.54 -42.11 10.05
C GLU A 82 35.96 -43.03 11.12
N ALA A 83 35.12 -42.49 12.02
CA ALA A 83 34.42 -43.28 13.02
C ALA A 83 33.45 -44.27 12.36
N ASP A 84 32.70 -43.82 11.37
CA ASP A 84 31.75 -44.65 10.61
C ASP A 84 32.48 -45.69 9.75
N ALA A 85 33.58 -45.31 9.09
CA ALA A 85 34.33 -46.22 8.20
C ALA A 85 35.30 -47.18 8.94
N GLY A 86 35.54 -46.89 10.20
CA GLY A 86 36.57 -47.54 10.99
C GLY A 86 37.97 -46.92 10.81
N PHE A 87 38.66 -46.66 11.92
CA PHE A 87 40.03 -46.15 11.93
C PHE A 87 40.99 -47.06 12.71
N THR A 88 42.29 -46.80 12.57
CA THR A 88 43.32 -47.66 13.13
C THR A 88 44.16 -46.97 14.21
N VAL A 89 44.53 -47.75 15.23
CA VAL A 89 45.60 -47.44 16.17
C VAL A 89 46.80 -48.30 15.84
N VAL A 90 47.89 -47.67 15.40
CA VAL A 90 49.07 -48.36 14.93
C VAL A 90 50.22 -48.18 15.91
N GLY A 91 50.98 -49.22 16.16
CA GLY A 91 52.11 -49.19 17.04
C GLY A 91 53.09 -50.34 16.86
N VAL A 92 54.07 -50.41 17.72
CA VAL A 92 55.08 -51.49 17.75
C VAL A 92 55.33 -51.91 19.18
N THR A 93 55.67 -53.18 19.37
CA THR A 93 56.14 -53.78 20.61
C THR A 93 57.32 -54.69 20.35
N ASP A 94 58.17 -54.91 21.34
CA ASP A 94 59.25 -55.91 21.31
C ASP A 94 58.75 -57.35 21.64
N GLU A 95 57.48 -57.48 22.08
CA GLU A 95 56.79 -58.74 22.32
C GLU A 95 56.11 -59.22 21.02
N THR A 96 56.90 -59.86 20.15
CA THR A 96 56.43 -60.33 18.85
C THR A 96 55.54 -61.57 18.99
N GLY A 97 54.39 -61.58 18.26
CA GLY A 97 53.43 -62.70 18.28
C GLY A 97 52.50 -62.75 19.49
N GLU A 98 52.63 -61.78 20.43
CA GLU A 98 51.78 -61.69 21.59
C GLU A 98 50.50 -60.85 21.31
N THR A 99 49.52 -61.00 22.17
CA THR A 99 48.28 -60.23 22.08
C THR A 99 48.47 -58.82 22.64
N VAL A 100 48.26 -57.82 21.79
CA VAL A 100 48.19 -56.40 22.16
C VAL A 100 46.75 -55.99 22.33
N THR A 101 46.41 -55.39 23.45
CA THR A 101 45.09 -54.77 23.69
C THR A 101 45.23 -53.27 23.59
N CYS A 102 44.64 -52.68 22.56
CA CYS A 102 44.52 -51.21 22.43
C CYS A 102 43.32 -50.71 23.21
N SER A 103 43.42 -49.52 23.74
CA SER A 103 42.29 -48.81 24.36
C SER A 103 42.22 -47.39 23.77
N TYR A 104 41.06 -47.03 23.25
CA TYR A 104 40.72 -45.71 22.77
C TYR A 104 39.57 -45.16 23.62
N GLY A 105 39.80 -44.16 24.44
CA GLY A 105 38.77 -43.62 25.32
C GLY A 105 38.10 -44.63 26.26
N GLY A 106 38.73 -45.75 26.55
CA GLY A 106 38.20 -46.86 27.37
C GLY A 106 37.53 -47.99 26.55
N VAL A 107 37.32 -47.78 25.27
CA VAL A 107 36.93 -48.86 24.35
C VAL A 107 38.15 -49.67 23.95
N THR A 108 38.04 -51.00 23.86
CA THR A 108 39.21 -51.86 23.63
C THR A 108 39.04 -52.76 22.42
N ASP A 109 40.14 -52.95 21.70
CA ASP A 109 40.30 -53.95 20.65
C ASP A 109 41.59 -54.73 20.92
N ALA A 110 41.67 -56.02 20.55
CA ALA A 110 42.79 -56.86 20.82
C ALA A 110 43.27 -57.58 19.54
N VAL A 111 44.52 -57.38 19.21
CA VAL A 111 45.17 -57.91 18.01
C VAL A 111 46.45 -58.68 18.37
N THR A 112 46.94 -59.55 17.48
CA THR A 112 48.23 -60.20 17.64
C THR A 112 49.30 -59.38 16.95
N ALA A 113 50.35 -59.01 17.66
CA ALA A 113 51.51 -58.34 17.09
C ALA A 113 52.23 -59.23 16.06
N ASP A 114 52.76 -58.62 14.99
CA ASP A 114 53.50 -59.35 13.96
C ASP A 114 54.71 -60.08 14.57
N ALA A 115 54.81 -61.35 14.25
CA ALA A 115 55.81 -62.22 14.86
C ALA A 115 57.26 -61.91 14.47
N SER A 116 57.51 -61.00 13.53
CA SER A 116 58.81 -60.60 13.05
C SER A 116 59.19 -59.16 13.38
N SER A 117 58.24 -58.27 13.33
CA SER A 117 58.43 -56.83 13.49
C SER A 117 57.84 -56.24 14.77
N GLY A 118 56.96 -57.01 15.46
CA GLY A 118 56.21 -56.52 16.60
C GLY A 118 55.19 -55.44 16.27
N ALA A 119 54.95 -55.17 14.99
CA ALA A 119 53.94 -54.18 14.57
C ALA A 119 52.51 -54.68 14.91
N PHE A 120 51.66 -53.78 15.36
CA PHE A 120 50.26 -54.06 15.62
C PHE A 120 49.39 -52.97 15.03
N THR A 121 48.16 -53.36 14.68
CA THR A 121 47.12 -52.46 14.18
C THR A 121 45.80 -52.86 14.79
N CYS A 122 45.29 -52.09 15.72
CA CYS A 122 43.94 -52.22 16.28
C CYS A 122 42.96 -51.43 15.44
N LEU A 123 41.73 -51.91 15.32
CA LEU A 123 40.69 -51.30 14.55
C LEU A 123 39.51 -50.93 15.46
N PHE A 124 39.01 -49.71 15.28
CA PHE A 124 37.87 -49.16 16.01
C PHE A 124 36.83 -48.65 14.99
N ASP A 125 35.56 -48.87 15.26
CA ASP A 125 34.42 -48.35 14.46
C ASP A 125 33.25 -47.98 15.36
N ASP A 126 32.31 -47.19 14.82
CA ASP A 126 31.07 -46.77 15.51
C ASP A 126 29.81 -47.54 15.01
N ASP A 127 29.96 -48.47 14.06
CA ASP A 127 28.81 -49.12 13.42
C ASP A 127 28.09 -50.20 14.27
N GLY A 128 28.71 -50.55 15.40
CA GLY A 128 28.13 -51.50 16.37
C GLY A 128 27.90 -52.92 15.83
N THR A 129 28.35 -53.22 14.60
CA THR A 129 28.13 -54.52 13.94
C THR A 129 29.30 -55.48 14.02
N GLY A 130 30.42 -55.00 14.49
CA GLY A 130 31.71 -55.61 14.25
C GLY A 130 32.41 -56.31 15.36
N SER A 131 33.48 -56.94 14.97
CA SER A 131 34.52 -57.56 15.75
C SER A 131 35.46 -56.52 16.36
N TYR A 132 35.17 -55.22 16.26
CA TYR A 132 36.01 -54.10 16.60
C TYR A 132 35.47 -53.34 17.83
N GLY A 133 36.31 -52.51 18.46
CA GLY A 133 35.88 -51.73 19.60
C GLY A 133 34.81 -50.69 19.20
N ASN A 134 33.57 -50.80 19.68
CA ASN A 134 32.49 -49.86 19.43
C ASN A 134 32.68 -48.56 20.18
N MET A 135 32.80 -47.46 19.47
CA MET A 135 33.15 -46.12 19.98
C MET A 135 31.94 -45.25 20.40
N GLY A 136 30.69 -45.72 20.24
CA GLY A 136 29.51 -44.91 20.48
C GLY A 136 29.38 -44.28 21.89
N ALA A 137 30.35 -44.43 22.75
CA ALA A 137 30.39 -43.85 24.09
C ALA A 137 31.56 -42.89 24.31
N VAL A 138 32.45 -42.67 23.34
CA VAL A 138 33.58 -41.74 23.45
C VAL A 138 33.13 -40.34 23.06
N ALA A 139 33.26 -39.39 23.96
CA ALA A 139 32.85 -37.99 23.72
C ALA A 139 33.95 -37.24 22.94
N ASP A 140 33.52 -36.21 22.19
CA ASP A 140 34.43 -35.29 21.51
C ASP A 140 35.41 -34.64 22.46
N GLY A 141 36.60 -34.40 21.95
CA GLY A 141 37.71 -33.81 22.69
C GLY A 141 38.99 -34.64 22.65
N THR A 142 39.89 -34.42 23.59
CA THR A 142 41.12 -35.17 23.71
C THR A 142 40.90 -36.56 24.29
N VAL A 143 41.21 -37.58 23.53
CA VAL A 143 41.05 -38.96 23.92
C VAL A 143 42.42 -39.58 24.27
N VAL A 144 42.46 -40.29 25.39
CA VAL A 144 43.68 -41.03 25.78
C VAL A 144 43.65 -42.41 25.08
N VAL A 145 44.73 -42.71 24.39
CA VAL A 145 44.98 -43.95 23.72
C VAL A 145 46.14 -44.70 24.36
N THR A 146 45.95 -45.95 24.66
CA THR A 146 46.98 -46.81 25.22
C THR A 146 46.98 -48.16 24.54
N ALA A 147 48.12 -48.85 24.58
CA ALA A 147 48.23 -50.23 24.16
C ALA A 147 48.92 -51.03 25.28
N THR A 148 48.43 -52.25 25.53
CA THR A 148 48.93 -53.14 26.59
C THR A 148 49.30 -54.47 26.01
N VAL A 149 50.53 -54.97 26.31
CA VAL A 149 50.99 -56.30 25.98
C VAL A 149 51.66 -56.92 27.21
N SER A 150 51.39 -58.16 27.51
CA SER A 150 52.02 -58.89 28.63
C SER A 150 51.99 -58.15 29.96
N GLY A 151 50.92 -57.33 30.19
CA GLY A 151 50.75 -56.49 31.40
C GLY A 151 51.53 -55.17 31.42
N THR A 152 52.30 -54.84 30.37
CA THR A 152 52.98 -53.56 30.19
C THR A 152 52.12 -52.65 29.30
N THR A 153 51.77 -51.46 29.78
CA THR A 153 51.00 -50.47 29.05
C THR A 153 51.93 -49.38 28.48
N SER A 154 51.67 -48.97 27.25
CA SER A 154 52.35 -47.81 26.63
C SER A 154 52.19 -46.53 27.47
N GLY A 155 53.01 -45.56 27.21
CA GLY A 155 52.69 -44.19 27.64
C GLY A 155 51.38 -43.71 26.99
N ASN A 156 50.72 -42.71 27.61
CA ASN A 156 49.52 -42.11 27.04
C ASN A 156 49.87 -41.46 25.69
N PHE A 157 49.14 -41.88 24.66
CA PHE A 157 49.05 -41.19 23.39
C PHE A 157 47.78 -40.35 23.40
N PHE A 158 47.76 -39.18 22.81
CA PHE A 158 46.61 -38.33 22.78
C PHE A 158 46.14 -38.12 21.33
N ALA A 159 44.90 -38.47 21.08
CA ALA A 159 44.21 -38.19 19.84
C ALA A 159 43.11 -37.15 20.10
N THR A 160 42.64 -36.50 19.09
CA THR A 160 41.42 -35.67 19.14
C THR A 160 40.28 -36.39 18.47
N GLN A 161 39.15 -36.49 19.15
CA GLN A 161 37.93 -36.94 18.55
C GLN A 161 37.01 -35.76 18.33
N ASP A 162 36.43 -35.65 17.18
CA ASP A 162 35.37 -34.72 16.83
C ASP A 162 34.44 -35.39 15.78
N ILE A 163 33.35 -35.92 16.27
CA ILE A 163 32.34 -36.65 15.46
C ILE A 163 31.01 -35.93 15.45
N THR A 164 31.00 -34.63 15.82
CA THR A 164 29.81 -33.80 15.79
C THR A 164 29.70 -33.04 14.48
N ASP A 165 28.72 -33.38 13.67
CA ASP A 165 28.45 -32.65 12.43
C ASP A 165 28.01 -31.21 12.71
N PRO A 166 28.60 -30.22 12.06
CA PRO A 166 28.17 -28.83 12.21
C PRO A 166 26.73 -28.63 11.74
N THR A 167 25.95 -27.89 12.50
CA THR A 167 24.62 -27.44 12.11
C THR A 167 24.67 -26.01 11.61
N ILE A 168 23.68 -25.60 10.80
CA ILE A 168 23.54 -24.24 10.33
C ILE A 168 22.12 -23.71 10.51
N THR A 169 21.98 -22.50 11.01
CA THR A 169 20.72 -21.79 11.15
C THR A 169 20.68 -20.57 10.24
N ILE A 170 19.52 -20.35 9.60
CA ILE A 170 19.28 -19.21 8.72
C ILE A 170 18.27 -18.30 9.39
N THR A 171 18.65 -17.05 9.63
CA THR A 171 17.83 -16.02 10.26
C THR A 171 17.87 -14.72 9.47
N THR A 172 17.02 -13.75 9.83
CA THR A 172 17.05 -12.41 9.27
C THR A 172 17.26 -11.36 10.33
N THR A 173 17.95 -10.28 9.97
CA THR A 173 18.14 -9.09 10.80
C THR A 173 17.37 -7.88 10.27
N THR A 174 16.73 -8.01 9.11
CA THR A 174 15.93 -6.92 8.52
C THR A 174 14.68 -6.68 9.38
N ALA A 175 14.47 -5.44 9.79
CA ALA A 175 13.27 -5.06 10.53
C ALA A 175 12.01 -5.32 9.68
N ASN A 176 10.92 -5.75 10.33
CA ASN A 176 9.63 -6.05 9.71
C ASN A 176 9.64 -7.20 8.70
N THR A 177 10.69 -8.03 8.66
CA THR A 177 10.61 -9.27 7.89
C THR A 177 9.76 -10.30 8.62
N PRO A 178 8.91 -11.04 7.90
CA PRO A 178 8.11 -12.08 8.53
C PRO A 178 9.01 -13.22 9.03
N ALA A 179 8.54 -13.95 10.01
CA ALA A 179 9.08 -15.27 10.32
C ALA A 179 9.02 -16.15 9.06
N SER A 180 9.81 -17.23 9.03
CA SER A 180 9.77 -18.16 7.89
C SER A 180 8.34 -18.60 7.57
N GLY A 181 7.93 -18.45 6.31
CA GLY A 181 6.57 -18.73 5.80
C GLY A 181 5.64 -17.52 5.69
N GLY A 182 6.03 -16.31 6.13
CA GLY A 182 5.22 -15.08 6.02
C GLY A 182 5.35 -14.36 4.69
N THR A 183 4.60 -13.25 4.54
CA THR A 183 4.63 -12.38 3.35
C THR A 183 5.18 -11.00 3.70
N THR A 184 5.88 -10.35 2.76
CA THR A 184 6.45 -9.02 2.93
C THR A 184 6.62 -8.28 1.60
N ASN A 185 6.52 -6.95 1.63
CA ASN A 185 6.85 -6.07 0.50
C ASN A 185 8.33 -5.64 0.48
N ILE A 186 9.15 -6.17 1.36
CA ILE A 186 10.58 -5.88 1.39
C ILE A 186 11.29 -6.76 0.35
N ALA A 187 11.82 -6.13 -0.69
CA ALA A 187 12.52 -6.85 -1.75
C ALA A 187 13.87 -7.42 -1.29
N ALA A 188 14.64 -6.66 -0.51
CA ALA A 188 16.00 -7.02 -0.10
C ALA A 188 16.02 -7.42 1.39
N ILE A 189 16.24 -8.70 1.66
CA ILE A 189 16.30 -9.24 3.02
C ILE A 189 17.75 -9.61 3.36
N ALA A 190 18.24 -9.05 4.47
CA ALA A 190 19.54 -9.42 5.03
C ALA A 190 19.40 -10.72 5.82
N LEU A 191 20.15 -11.73 5.41
CA LEU A 191 20.21 -13.06 6.01
C LEU A 191 21.46 -13.20 6.85
N THR A 192 21.34 -13.92 7.96
CA THR A 192 22.46 -14.35 8.78
C THR A 192 22.48 -15.87 8.81
N PHE A 193 23.64 -16.43 8.53
CA PHE A 193 23.92 -17.86 8.60
C PHE A 193 24.82 -18.07 9.82
N THR A 194 24.37 -18.87 10.76
CA THR A 194 25.12 -19.17 11.99
C THR A 194 25.36 -20.66 12.07
N THR A 195 26.63 -21.07 12.05
CA THR A 195 27.03 -22.46 12.22
C THR A 195 27.28 -22.77 13.71
N SER A 196 27.02 -24.00 14.14
CA SER A 196 27.30 -24.43 15.53
C SER A 196 28.79 -24.36 15.87
N GLU A 197 29.64 -24.49 14.87
CA GLU A 197 31.11 -24.51 14.99
C GLU A 197 31.79 -23.68 13.90
N THR A 198 33.09 -23.51 14.06
CA THR A 198 33.89 -22.75 13.10
C THR A 198 34.10 -23.53 11.82
N THR A 199 33.76 -22.91 10.68
CA THR A 199 34.08 -23.42 9.35
C THR A 199 34.96 -22.46 8.57
N THR A 200 35.72 -22.97 7.60
CA THR A 200 36.61 -22.18 6.74
C THR A 200 36.25 -22.29 5.25
N ASP A 201 35.40 -23.20 4.89
CA ASP A 201 35.02 -23.52 3.51
C ASP A 201 33.58 -23.14 3.15
N PHE A 202 32.71 -22.73 4.11
CA PHE A 202 31.36 -22.27 3.81
C PHE A 202 31.39 -21.06 2.87
N ALA A 203 30.79 -21.21 1.70
CA ALA A 203 30.83 -20.28 0.59
C ALA A 203 29.42 -19.99 0.02
N ALA A 204 29.30 -18.98 -0.83
CA ALA A 204 28.03 -18.65 -1.48
C ALA A 204 27.50 -19.78 -2.39
N ALA A 205 28.35 -20.68 -2.85
CA ALA A 205 27.97 -21.82 -3.66
C ALA A 205 27.18 -22.89 -2.89
N ASP A 206 27.31 -22.93 -1.56
CA ASP A 206 26.63 -23.87 -0.68
C ASP A 206 25.21 -23.44 -0.35
N ILE A 207 24.89 -22.16 -0.67
CA ILE A 207 23.59 -21.56 -0.43
C ILE A 207 22.74 -21.67 -1.71
N GLN A 208 21.69 -22.47 -1.66
CA GLN A 208 20.72 -22.60 -2.75
C GLN A 208 19.58 -21.62 -2.54
N VAL A 209 19.30 -20.77 -3.54
CA VAL A 209 18.23 -19.77 -3.49
C VAL A 209 17.26 -19.96 -4.64
N SER A 210 16.00 -19.67 -4.39
CA SER A 210 14.97 -19.58 -5.41
C SER A 210 14.11 -18.33 -5.18
N GLY A 211 13.69 -17.65 -6.25
CA GLY A 211 12.87 -16.43 -6.18
C GLY A 211 13.61 -15.15 -5.83
N CYS A 212 14.92 -15.23 -5.59
CA CYS A 212 15.77 -14.06 -5.36
C CYS A 212 17.18 -14.23 -5.95
N SER A 213 17.93 -13.15 -5.99
CA SER A 213 19.37 -13.17 -6.25
C SER A 213 20.12 -12.95 -4.93
N LEU A 214 21.06 -13.87 -4.64
CA LEU A 214 21.94 -13.78 -3.47
C LEU A 214 23.08 -12.79 -3.77
N GLY A 215 23.29 -11.83 -2.89
CA GLY A 215 24.43 -10.94 -2.90
C GLY A 215 25.69 -11.62 -2.39
N SER A 216 26.78 -10.85 -2.29
CA SER A 216 28.06 -11.39 -1.78
C SER A 216 27.92 -11.90 -0.35
N LEU A 217 28.40 -13.13 -0.11
CA LEU A 217 28.56 -13.67 1.24
C LEU A 217 29.73 -12.98 1.92
N SER A 218 29.55 -12.58 3.17
CA SER A 218 30.56 -11.95 4.03
C SER A 218 30.53 -12.59 5.41
N GLY A 219 31.66 -12.54 6.13
CA GLY A 219 31.78 -13.15 7.44
C GLY A 219 32.89 -14.22 7.46
N SER A 220 33.10 -14.87 8.61
CA SER A 220 34.06 -15.96 8.80
C SER A 220 33.78 -16.70 10.10
N GLY A 221 34.36 -17.87 10.26
CA GLY A 221 34.24 -18.69 11.47
C GLY A 221 32.83 -19.29 11.57
N SER A 222 32.04 -18.85 12.52
CA SER A 222 30.67 -19.37 12.74
C SER A 222 29.55 -18.37 12.37
N SER A 223 29.88 -17.22 11.76
CA SER A 223 28.87 -16.22 11.44
C SER A 223 29.10 -15.58 10.08
N TYR A 224 28.10 -15.71 9.21
CA TYR A 224 28.14 -15.19 7.85
C TYR A 224 26.85 -14.43 7.55
N SER A 225 26.90 -13.53 6.58
CA SER A 225 25.74 -12.76 6.15
C SER A 225 25.73 -12.54 4.64
N ALA A 226 24.55 -12.49 4.06
CA ALA A 226 24.31 -12.12 2.67
C ALA A 226 22.95 -11.47 2.55
N THR A 227 22.74 -10.69 1.48
CA THR A 227 21.41 -10.13 1.17
C THR A 227 20.78 -10.92 0.05
N CYS A 228 19.52 -11.35 0.22
CA CYS A 228 18.72 -11.96 -0.83
C CYS A 228 17.74 -10.91 -1.36
N THR A 229 17.78 -10.60 -2.66
CA THR A 229 16.95 -9.58 -3.30
C THR A 229 15.98 -10.24 -4.28
N ALA A 230 14.68 -10.24 -3.94
CA ALA A 230 13.62 -10.66 -4.83
C ALA A 230 13.39 -9.59 -5.92
N SER A 231 13.25 -10.01 -7.17
CA SER A 231 13.01 -9.11 -8.31
C SER A 231 11.55 -9.08 -8.76
N ALA A 232 10.70 -9.96 -8.21
CA ALA A 232 9.28 -10.06 -8.51
C ALA A 232 8.55 -10.65 -7.31
N SER A 233 7.24 -10.46 -7.27
CA SER A 233 6.35 -11.13 -6.32
C SER A 233 6.39 -12.64 -6.50
N GLY A 234 6.37 -13.39 -5.40
CA GLY A 234 6.38 -14.85 -5.42
C GLY A 234 7.11 -15.49 -4.24
N ALA A 235 7.16 -16.81 -4.24
CA ALA A 235 7.84 -17.56 -3.19
C ALA A 235 9.36 -17.42 -3.32
N VAL A 236 10.02 -17.20 -2.18
CA VAL A 236 11.47 -17.17 -2.03
C VAL A 236 11.88 -18.25 -1.05
N THR A 237 12.90 -19.02 -1.39
CA THR A 237 13.47 -20.06 -0.52
C THR A 237 14.98 -19.94 -0.43
N ILE A 238 15.51 -20.25 0.75
CA ILE A 238 16.94 -20.31 1.06
C ILE A 238 17.21 -21.66 1.71
N ASP A 239 18.10 -22.42 1.13
CA ASP A 239 18.50 -23.76 1.57
C ASP A 239 20.01 -23.87 1.67
N VAL A 240 20.49 -24.67 2.62
CA VAL A 240 21.86 -25.19 2.68
C VAL A 240 21.75 -26.71 2.83
N ALA A 241 22.26 -27.45 1.87
CA ALA A 241 22.20 -28.91 1.87
C ALA A 241 23.16 -29.51 2.93
N ALA A 242 22.96 -30.79 3.26
CA ALA A 242 23.97 -31.54 4.00
C ALA A 242 25.25 -31.66 3.15
N ASP A 243 26.38 -31.80 3.80
CA ASP A 243 27.72 -31.97 3.19
C ASP A 243 28.13 -30.82 2.25
N GLY A 244 27.54 -29.62 2.44
CA GLY A 244 27.87 -28.41 1.69
C GLY A 244 29.17 -27.77 2.14
N PHE A 245 29.46 -27.82 3.43
CA PHE A 245 30.69 -27.32 4.05
C PHE A 245 31.11 -28.23 5.20
N THR A 246 32.34 -28.02 5.70
CA THR A 246 32.88 -28.81 6.79
C THR A 246 33.28 -27.94 7.98
N ASP A 247 33.41 -28.56 9.15
CA ASP A 247 34.07 -27.99 10.30
C ASP A 247 35.62 -27.96 10.15
N SER A 248 36.36 -27.69 11.21
CA SER A 248 37.81 -27.59 11.18
C SER A 248 38.53 -28.94 11.04
N VAL A 249 37.85 -30.04 11.28
CA VAL A 249 38.41 -31.41 11.21
C VAL A 249 37.86 -32.22 10.02
N GLY A 250 36.82 -31.74 9.33
CA GLY A 250 36.31 -32.31 8.11
C GLY A 250 34.96 -33.00 8.22
N ASN A 251 34.23 -32.87 9.35
CA ASN A 251 32.87 -33.36 9.44
C ASN A 251 31.94 -32.52 8.57
N GLY A 252 31.11 -33.16 7.75
CA GLY A 252 30.13 -32.49 6.88
C GLY A 252 28.96 -31.92 7.66
N ASN A 253 28.41 -30.79 7.22
CA ASN A 253 27.27 -30.18 7.89
C ASN A 253 25.98 -30.96 7.69
N THR A 254 25.09 -30.93 8.69
CA THR A 254 23.68 -31.34 8.51
C THR A 254 22.92 -30.29 7.72
N ALA A 255 21.87 -30.70 6.99
CA ALA A 255 21.04 -29.77 6.21
C ALA A 255 20.38 -28.72 7.09
N ALA A 256 20.38 -27.47 6.63
CA ALA A 256 19.66 -26.38 7.28
C ALA A 256 18.14 -26.59 7.26
N THR A 257 17.45 -26.10 8.28
CA THR A 257 16.01 -25.87 8.14
C THR A 257 15.78 -24.75 7.13
N ARG A 258 15.01 -25.05 6.07
CA ARG A 258 14.69 -24.07 5.01
C ARG A 258 14.15 -22.78 5.59
N TYR A 259 14.71 -21.66 5.19
CA TYR A 259 14.13 -20.34 5.39
C TYR A 259 13.40 -19.89 4.13
N GLN A 260 12.15 -19.45 4.27
CA GLN A 260 11.31 -19.08 3.12
C GLN A 260 10.37 -17.95 3.47
N TRP A 261 9.94 -17.18 2.44
CA TRP A 261 8.89 -16.19 2.55
C TRP A 261 8.21 -15.98 1.20
N THR A 262 7.09 -15.25 1.19
CA THR A 262 6.49 -14.74 -0.04
C THR A 262 6.84 -13.28 -0.20
N ALA A 263 7.54 -12.92 -1.26
CA ALA A 263 7.72 -11.54 -1.66
C ALA A 263 6.45 -11.06 -2.35
N ASP A 264 5.89 -9.93 -1.89
CA ASP A 264 4.82 -9.22 -2.56
C ASP A 264 5.27 -7.80 -2.86
N LEU A 265 5.67 -7.57 -4.10
CA LEU A 265 6.24 -6.32 -4.60
C LEU A 265 5.28 -5.61 -5.57
N THR A 266 4.05 -6.12 -5.66
CA THR A 266 3.03 -5.61 -6.58
C THR A 266 2.19 -4.56 -5.87
N ALA A 267 2.18 -3.34 -6.38
CA ALA A 267 1.29 -2.32 -5.89
C ALA A 267 -0.14 -2.54 -6.39
N PRO A 268 -1.17 -2.36 -5.55
CA PRO A 268 -2.55 -2.46 -5.98
C PRO A 268 -2.90 -1.34 -6.96
N THR A 269 -3.86 -1.62 -7.84
CA THR A 269 -4.50 -0.64 -8.72
C THR A 269 -6.01 -0.62 -8.46
N LEU A 270 -6.70 0.42 -8.93
CA LEU A 270 -8.15 0.46 -8.89
C LEU A 270 -8.73 0.09 -10.25
N THR A 271 -9.66 -0.85 -10.27
CA THR A 271 -10.34 -1.34 -11.48
C THR A 271 -11.61 -0.55 -11.78
N SER A 272 -12.19 0.06 -10.77
CA SER A 272 -13.38 0.92 -10.86
C SER A 272 -13.26 2.05 -9.85
N VAL A 273 -13.59 3.27 -10.27
CA VAL A 273 -13.76 4.44 -9.41
C VAL A 273 -14.93 5.25 -9.96
N THR A 274 -15.98 5.43 -9.18
CA THR A 274 -17.19 6.16 -9.56
C THR A 274 -17.56 7.18 -8.50
N LEU A 275 -18.09 8.34 -8.91
CA LEU A 275 -18.56 9.40 -8.03
C LEU A 275 -20.06 9.59 -8.23
N ASN A 276 -20.83 9.52 -7.16
CA ASN A 276 -22.28 9.62 -7.18
C ASN A 276 -22.79 10.49 -6.03
N THR A 277 -24.03 10.92 -6.16
CA THR A 277 -24.79 11.61 -5.13
C THR A 277 -26.16 10.93 -4.94
N ASN A 278 -26.81 11.15 -3.80
CA ASN A 278 -28.18 10.72 -3.58
C ASN A 278 -29.22 11.81 -3.95
N ASN A 279 -28.83 12.88 -4.63
CA ASN A 279 -29.75 13.86 -5.18
C ASN A 279 -30.62 13.22 -6.30
N ALA A 280 -31.80 13.77 -6.51
CA ALA A 280 -32.70 13.34 -7.60
C ALA A 280 -32.07 13.55 -8.99
N ASN A 281 -31.27 14.59 -9.16
CA ASN A 281 -30.39 14.79 -10.30
C ASN A 281 -28.98 14.34 -9.90
N ASN A 282 -28.55 13.19 -10.38
CA ASN A 282 -27.25 12.59 -10.01
C ASN A 282 -26.02 13.42 -10.43
N ASP A 283 -26.18 14.43 -11.26
CA ASP A 283 -25.09 15.32 -11.68
C ASP A 283 -24.84 16.44 -10.65
N TYR A 284 -25.76 16.62 -9.69
CA TYR A 284 -25.70 17.68 -8.69
C TYR A 284 -25.82 17.15 -7.26
N SER A 285 -25.27 17.87 -6.32
CA SER A 285 -25.52 17.70 -4.89
C SER A 285 -25.89 19.05 -4.27
N ILE A 286 -26.82 19.03 -3.33
CA ILE A 286 -27.25 20.19 -2.54
C ILE A 286 -26.96 19.91 -1.06
N ASP A 287 -27.11 20.91 -0.19
CA ASP A 287 -26.96 20.75 1.26
C ASP A 287 -27.70 19.50 1.77
N GLY A 288 -26.99 18.72 2.63
CA GLY A 288 -27.49 17.48 3.21
C GLY A 288 -27.46 16.25 2.29
N ASN A 289 -27.12 16.37 1.02
CA ASN A 289 -26.94 15.21 0.16
C ASN A 289 -25.69 14.41 0.56
N THR A 290 -25.66 13.14 0.24
CA THR A 290 -24.49 12.28 0.44
C THR A 290 -23.76 12.10 -0.88
N ILE A 291 -22.49 12.53 -0.91
CA ILE A 291 -21.54 12.19 -1.97
C ILE A 291 -20.95 10.83 -1.64
N THR A 292 -20.89 9.96 -2.63
CA THR A 292 -20.30 8.61 -2.53
C THR A 292 -19.28 8.41 -3.62
N LEU A 293 -18.01 8.28 -3.21
CA LEU A 293 -16.92 7.77 -4.04
C LEU A 293 -16.84 6.26 -3.82
N ALA A 294 -17.21 5.46 -4.81
CA ALA A 294 -17.10 4.00 -4.75
C ALA A 294 -15.91 3.53 -5.60
N PHE A 295 -15.14 2.56 -5.09
CA PHE A 295 -13.95 2.06 -5.78
C PHE A 295 -13.70 0.59 -5.49
N THR A 296 -13.09 -0.10 -6.47
CA THR A 296 -12.75 -1.52 -6.40
C THR A 296 -11.26 -1.70 -6.62
N GLY A 297 -10.58 -2.37 -5.68
CA GLY A 297 -9.16 -2.73 -5.80
C GLY A 297 -8.93 -3.91 -6.73
N SER A 298 -7.78 -3.96 -7.42
CA SER A 298 -7.33 -5.14 -8.19
C SER A 298 -7.01 -6.33 -7.29
N GLU A 299 -6.74 -6.05 -6.02
CA GLU A 299 -6.41 -7.00 -4.96
C GLU A 299 -6.88 -6.46 -3.61
N THR A 300 -6.58 -7.15 -2.52
CA THR A 300 -7.00 -6.75 -1.18
C THR A 300 -6.33 -5.44 -0.75
N ILE A 301 -7.12 -4.39 -0.61
CA ILE A 301 -6.70 -3.10 -0.07
C ILE A 301 -6.58 -3.21 1.45
N ALA A 302 -5.57 -2.57 2.03
CA ALA A 302 -5.39 -2.48 3.48
C ALA A 302 -6.57 -1.75 4.15
N ALA A 303 -6.75 -1.99 5.44
CA ALA A 303 -7.96 -1.65 6.20
C ALA A 303 -8.35 -0.16 6.29
N THR A 304 -7.57 0.77 5.77
CA THR A 304 -7.86 2.22 5.81
C THR A 304 -7.25 2.96 4.63
N PRO A 305 -7.89 2.92 3.44
CA PRO A 305 -7.59 3.91 2.40
C PRO A 305 -7.82 5.32 2.93
N THR A 306 -7.02 6.28 2.47
CA THR A 306 -7.23 7.70 2.80
C THR A 306 -7.95 8.35 1.64
N CYS A 307 -9.11 8.95 1.93
CA CYS A 307 -9.96 9.62 0.96
C CYS A 307 -10.16 11.07 1.41
N ALA A 308 -10.07 12.02 0.49
CA ALA A 308 -10.54 13.38 0.68
C ALA A 308 -11.45 13.76 -0.48
N ILE A 309 -12.65 14.24 -0.16
CA ILE A 309 -13.62 14.80 -1.11
C ILE A 309 -13.56 16.31 -1.00
N LEU A 310 -13.42 16.99 -2.14
CA LEU A 310 -13.19 18.42 -2.21
C LEU A 310 -14.34 19.10 -2.98
N PHE A 311 -14.87 20.16 -2.41
CA PHE A 311 -15.88 21.04 -3.01
C PHE A 311 -15.18 22.30 -3.49
N ALA A 312 -15.28 22.61 -4.79
CA ALA A 312 -14.56 23.73 -5.43
C ALA A 312 -13.05 23.77 -5.07
N GLY A 313 -12.42 22.60 -4.88
CA GLY A 313 -11.01 22.48 -4.52
C GLY A 313 -10.68 22.62 -3.03
N SER A 314 -11.68 22.80 -2.16
CA SER A 314 -11.53 22.82 -0.71
C SER A 314 -12.05 21.54 -0.08
N ASN A 315 -11.47 21.11 1.05
CA ASN A 315 -11.97 19.93 1.76
C ASN A 315 -13.44 20.13 2.16
N ALA A 316 -14.20 19.02 2.15
CA ALA A 316 -15.55 18.99 2.67
C ALA A 316 -15.61 19.53 4.11
N HIS A 317 -16.69 20.21 4.44
CA HIS A 317 -16.94 20.70 5.80
C HIS A 317 -17.17 19.54 6.79
N ASN A 318 -17.87 18.51 6.34
CA ASN A 318 -18.09 17.28 7.10
C ASN A 318 -16.95 16.27 6.91
N THR A 319 -16.82 15.35 7.85
CA THR A 319 -15.77 14.31 7.82
C THR A 319 -16.20 13.14 6.93
N GLU A 320 -15.27 12.69 6.08
CA GLU A 320 -15.45 11.52 5.23
C GLU A 320 -15.48 10.22 6.06
N THR A 321 -16.28 9.28 5.61
CA THR A 321 -16.34 7.92 6.17
C THR A 321 -15.94 6.91 5.11
N VAL A 322 -14.84 6.17 5.35
CA VAL A 322 -14.36 5.11 4.47
C VAL A 322 -14.84 3.76 5.00
N THR A 323 -15.48 2.97 4.16
CA THR A 323 -16.06 1.68 4.53
C THR A 323 -15.75 0.61 3.49
N ASN A 324 -15.29 -0.57 3.93
CA ASN A 324 -15.24 -1.75 3.08
C ASN A 324 -16.64 -2.36 2.99
N THR A 325 -17.17 -2.46 1.79
CA THR A 325 -18.54 -2.97 1.56
C THR A 325 -18.57 -4.47 1.32
N ALA A 326 -17.60 -5.00 0.55
CA ALA A 326 -17.43 -6.44 0.32
C ALA A 326 -16.09 -6.73 -0.37
N GLY A 327 -15.25 -7.61 0.17
CA GLY A 327 -14.01 -8.01 -0.50
C GLY A 327 -13.11 -6.82 -0.84
N ASN A 328 -12.92 -6.54 -2.14
CA ASN A 328 -12.11 -5.43 -2.63
C ASN A 328 -12.91 -4.14 -2.90
N ASP A 329 -14.21 -4.12 -2.58
CA ASP A 329 -15.09 -2.98 -2.82
C ASP A 329 -15.15 -2.07 -1.61
N TRP A 330 -14.99 -0.79 -1.84
CA TRP A 330 -14.93 0.25 -0.85
C TRP A 330 -15.79 1.44 -1.23
N THR A 331 -16.24 2.17 -0.22
CA THR A 331 -16.89 3.47 -0.39
C THR A 331 -16.23 4.50 0.53
N CYS A 332 -16.11 5.72 0.03
CA CYS A 332 -15.83 6.91 0.80
C CYS A 332 -17.04 7.83 0.67
N THR A 333 -17.67 8.19 1.77
CA THR A 333 -18.89 8.99 1.78
C THR A 333 -18.71 10.24 2.62
N VAL A 334 -19.34 11.34 2.19
CA VAL A 334 -19.44 12.58 2.96
C VAL A 334 -20.83 13.20 2.73
N ALA A 335 -21.43 13.78 3.76
CA ALA A 335 -22.59 14.63 3.61
C ALA A 335 -22.14 16.04 3.19
N SER A 336 -22.70 16.58 2.11
CA SER A 336 -22.48 17.97 1.71
C SER A 336 -23.11 18.93 2.73
N HIS A 337 -22.60 20.14 2.80
CA HIS A 337 -22.99 21.14 3.78
C HIS A 337 -23.07 22.52 3.11
N ASP A 338 -23.93 23.41 3.63
CA ASP A 338 -24.12 24.79 3.14
C ASP A 338 -22.89 25.69 3.18
N ASN A 339 -21.82 25.26 3.85
CA ASN A 339 -20.52 25.93 3.84
C ASN A 339 -19.50 25.29 2.86
N ASP A 340 -19.89 24.26 2.14
CA ASP A 340 -19.09 23.71 1.05
C ASP A 340 -19.18 24.70 -0.16
N GLY A 341 -18.13 24.80 -0.93
CA GLY A 341 -18.13 25.72 -2.07
C GLY A 341 -18.85 25.16 -3.28
N ASP A 342 -19.68 25.99 -3.92
CA ASP A 342 -20.32 25.63 -5.20
C ASP A 342 -19.28 25.33 -6.27
N GLY A 343 -19.49 24.25 -7.01
CA GLY A 343 -18.64 23.84 -8.12
C GLY A 343 -18.41 22.34 -8.21
N THR A 344 -17.51 21.95 -9.09
CA THR A 344 -17.22 20.54 -9.33
C THR A 344 -16.62 19.87 -8.09
N VAL A 345 -17.22 18.76 -7.68
CA VAL A 345 -16.68 17.88 -6.64
C VAL A 345 -15.50 17.10 -7.21
N THR A 346 -14.37 17.18 -6.53
CA THR A 346 -13.15 16.45 -6.84
C THR A 346 -12.74 15.59 -5.66
N PHE A 347 -11.75 14.71 -5.83
CA PHE A 347 -11.29 13.87 -4.74
C PHE A 347 -9.81 13.53 -4.87
N THR A 348 -9.22 13.09 -3.76
CA THR A 348 -7.95 12.36 -3.72
C THR A 348 -8.14 11.05 -2.98
N LEU A 349 -7.57 9.97 -3.50
CA LEU A 349 -7.67 8.64 -2.93
C LEU A 349 -6.29 7.99 -2.89
N ASP A 350 -5.79 7.76 -1.68
CA ASP A 350 -4.56 7.04 -1.41
C ASP A 350 -4.87 5.68 -0.79
N PHE A 351 -4.18 4.65 -1.23
CA PHE A 351 -4.43 3.28 -0.81
C PHE A 351 -3.16 2.44 -0.90
N SER A 352 -3.13 1.35 -0.14
CA SER A 352 -2.09 0.34 -0.20
C SER A 352 -2.70 -1.05 -0.06
N ASP A 353 -1.97 -2.09 -0.45
CA ASP A 353 -2.35 -3.45 -0.14
C ASP A 353 -2.11 -3.81 1.34
N SER A 354 -2.44 -5.06 1.71
CA SER A 354 -2.26 -5.57 3.07
C SER A 354 -0.79 -5.77 3.46
N ASN A 355 0.14 -5.77 2.50
CA ASN A 355 1.58 -5.92 2.71
C ASN A 355 2.30 -4.56 2.75
N GLY A 356 1.61 -3.45 2.44
CA GLY A 356 2.12 -2.10 2.49
C GLY A 356 2.68 -1.58 1.18
N ASN A 357 2.43 -2.23 0.03
CA ASN A 357 2.72 -1.64 -1.28
C ASN A 357 1.73 -0.52 -1.56
N ALA A 358 2.21 0.69 -1.77
CA ALA A 358 1.37 1.85 -2.04
C ALA A 358 0.91 1.86 -3.51
N GLY A 359 -0.41 1.99 -3.73
CA GLY A 359 -0.98 2.28 -5.02
C GLY A 359 -0.66 3.71 -5.47
N THR A 360 -0.79 3.98 -6.75
CA THR A 360 -0.70 5.35 -7.25
C THR A 360 -1.96 6.11 -6.85
N GLN A 361 -1.81 7.32 -6.28
CA GLN A 361 -2.93 8.19 -5.92
C GLN A 361 -3.89 8.38 -7.11
N VAL A 362 -5.20 8.27 -6.86
CA VAL A 362 -6.24 8.44 -7.86
C VAL A 362 -7.04 9.71 -7.56
N THR A 363 -7.27 10.52 -8.62
CA THR A 363 -7.97 11.81 -8.55
C THR A 363 -9.05 11.96 -9.63
N SER A 364 -9.34 10.90 -10.38
CA SER A 364 -10.35 10.87 -11.43
C SER A 364 -11.13 9.57 -11.43
N THR A 365 -12.38 9.64 -11.84
CA THR A 365 -13.26 8.48 -12.01
C THR A 365 -12.87 7.67 -13.25
N THR A 366 -13.18 6.37 -13.27
CA THR A 366 -12.90 5.49 -14.40
C THR A 366 -14.02 5.48 -15.45
N ASP A 367 -15.23 5.87 -15.05
CA ASP A 367 -16.43 5.93 -15.90
C ASP A 367 -16.77 7.33 -16.39
N GLY A 368 -16.01 8.36 -15.97
CA GLY A 368 -16.27 9.76 -16.29
C GLY A 368 -17.38 10.39 -15.46
N SER A 369 -17.89 9.74 -14.42
CA SER A 369 -18.87 10.32 -13.51
C SER A 369 -18.34 11.58 -12.83
N THR A 370 -19.20 12.59 -12.71
CA THR A 370 -18.91 13.88 -12.09
C THR A 370 -20.11 14.33 -11.26
N VAL A 371 -19.89 15.07 -10.21
CA VAL A 371 -20.92 15.72 -9.40
C VAL A 371 -20.55 17.18 -9.25
N THR A 372 -21.54 18.08 -9.37
CA THR A 372 -21.41 19.51 -9.07
C THR A 372 -22.17 19.81 -7.79
N HIS A 373 -21.53 20.40 -6.82
CA HIS A 373 -22.21 20.93 -5.64
C HIS A 373 -22.76 22.33 -5.95
N ASP A 374 -24.01 22.55 -5.57
CA ASP A 374 -24.72 23.80 -5.79
C ASP A 374 -25.77 23.96 -4.68
N ASP A 375 -25.57 24.88 -3.78
CA ASP A 375 -26.49 25.22 -2.71
C ASP A 375 -27.00 26.67 -2.80
N THR A 376 -26.70 27.36 -3.92
CA THR A 376 -27.18 28.71 -4.20
C THR A 376 -28.67 28.70 -4.52
N VAL A 377 -29.47 29.44 -3.75
CA VAL A 377 -30.92 29.59 -4.00
C VAL A 377 -31.14 30.47 -5.22
N PRO A 378 -31.83 29.98 -6.28
CA PRO A 378 -32.11 30.77 -7.48
C PRO A 378 -33.02 31.95 -7.16
N THR A 379 -32.79 33.08 -7.83
CA THR A 379 -33.63 34.30 -7.74
C THR A 379 -34.04 34.79 -9.12
N LEU A 380 -35.12 35.60 -9.19
CA LEU A 380 -35.46 36.31 -10.42
C LEU A 380 -34.89 37.72 -10.41
N THR A 381 -34.05 38.03 -11.39
CA THR A 381 -33.36 39.35 -11.49
C THR A 381 -34.19 40.39 -12.23
N SER A 382 -35.09 39.99 -13.09
CA SER A 382 -36.06 40.86 -13.72
C SER A 382 -37.39 40.11 -13.91
N VAL A 383 -38.48 40.79 -13.63
CA VAL A 383 -39.88 40.34 -13.88
C VAL A 383 -40.66 41.51 -14.41
N SER A 384 -41.26 41.37 -15.59
CA SER A 384 -42.12 42.33 -16.23
C SER A 384 -43.37 41.67 -16.76
N ILE A 385 -44.48 42.43 -16.84
CA ILE A 385 -45.73 41.98 -17.44
C ILE A 385 -46.19 42.94 -18.54
N SER A 386 -46.67 42.45 -19.64
CA SER A 386 -47.19 43.25 -20.76
C SER A 386 -48.35 42.57 -21.48
N SER A 387 -49.20 43.37 -22.09
CA SER A 387 -50.21 42.90 -23.05
C SER A 387 -49.72 43.06 -24.49
N GLY A 388 -50.06 42.10 -25.37
CA GLY A 388 -49.78 42.13 -26.81
C GLY A 388 -50.83 42.89 -27.65
N GLY A 389 -51.84 43.52 -26.99
CA GLY A 389 -52.87 44.30 -27.66
C GLY A 389 -52.46 45.74 -28.01
N ASP A 390 -53.43 46.64 -28.19
CA ASP A 390 -53.20 48.04 -28.51
C ASP A 390 -52.52 48.84 -27.37
N SER A 391 -52.50 48.27 -26.19
CA SER A 391 -51.85 48.83 -25.00
C SER A 391 -51.05 47.77 -24.28
N THR A 392 -49.81 48.09 -23.89
CA THR A 392 -48.99 47.18 -23.11
C THR A 392 -49.41 47.02 -21.65
N SER A 393 -50.29 47.94 -21.14
CA SER A 393 -50.79 47.92 -19.76
C SER A 393 -52.28 47.57 -19.63
N ARG A 394 -52.95 47.28 -20.74
CA ARG A 394 -54.36 46.84 -20.78
C ARG A 394 -54.52 45.69 -21.75
N SER A 395 -55.31 44.72 -21.38
CA SER A 395 -55.73 43.59 -22.25
C SER A 395 -57.24 43.57 -22.43
N LYS A 396 -57.68 43.10 -23.52
CA LYS A 396 -59.10 42.82 -23.85
C LYS A 396 -59.20 41.37 -24.40
N ASP A 397 -60.41 40.89 -24.62
CA ASP A 397 -60.62 39.55 -25.23
C ASP A 397 -59.73 39.33 -26.45
N GLY A 398 -59.06 38.18 -26.50
CA GLY A 398 -58.11 37.76 -27.55
C GLY A 398 -56.72 38.33 -27.47
N ASP A 399 -56.42 39.25 -26.56
CA ASP A 399 -55.03 39.71 -26.33
C ASP A 399 -54.20 38.67 -25.60
N THR A 400 -52.89 38.69 -25.81
CA THR A 400 -51.95 37.82 -25.07
C THR A 400 -51.31 38.62 -23.96
N VAL A 401 -51.51 38.21 -22.71
CA VAL A 401 -50.76 38.73 -21.57
C VAL A 401 -49.52 37.89 -21.38
N THR A 402 -48.36 38.53 -21.28
CA THR A 402 -47.06 37.85 -21.18
C THR A 402 -46.29 38.40 -19.98
N ILE A 403 -45.85 37.50 -19.11
CA ILE A 403 -44.84 37.75 -18.09
C ILE A 403 -43.47 37.32 -18.67
N THR A 404 -42.53 38.21 -18.62
CA THR A 404 -41.12 37.90 -18.98
C THR A 404 -40.29 38.01 -17.73
N PHE A 405 -39.49 36.97 -17.44
CA PHE A 405 -38.63 36.96 -16.28
C PHE A 405 -37.25 36.37 -16.60
N THR A 406 -36.22 36.78 -15.83
CA THR A 406 -34.83 36.31 -15.96
C THR A 406 -34.39 35.78 -14.63
N ALA A 407 -33.94 34.51 -14.60
CA ALA A 407 -33.39 33.89 -13.42
C ALA A 407 -31.88 34.25 -13.24
N SER A 408 -31.39 34.22 -11.98
CA SER A 408 -30.01 34.45 -11.64
C SER A 408 -29.10 33.36 -12.23
N GLU A 409 -29.63 32.18 -12.41
CA GLU A 409 -28.96 30.99 -12.87
C GLU A 409 -29.89 30.10 -13.71
N ALA A 410 -29.41 28.92 -14.12
CA ALA A 410 -30.20 27.97 -14.89
C ALA A 410 -31.29 27.34 -14.01
N ILE A 411 -32.54 27.44 -14.43
CA ILE A 411 -33.66 26.80 -13.75
C ILE A 411 -34.19 25.62 -14.58
N GLN A 412 -34.93 24.71 -13.93
CA GLN A 412 -35.51 23.55 -14.57
C GLN A 412 -36.49 23.95 -15.69
N THR A 413 -36.71 23.03 -16.63
CA THR A 413 -37.50 23.27 -17.86
C THR A 413 -38.99 23.51 -17.65
N SER A 414 -39.47 23.53 -16.43
CA SER A 414 -40.90 23.73 -16.10
C SER A 414 -41.05 24.57 -14.82
N PRO A 415 -40.70 25.87 -14.87
CA PRO A 415 -41.17 26.78 -13.83
C PRO A 415 -42.71 26.78 -13.82
N THR A 416 -43.29 27.01 -12.66
CA THR A 416 -44.74 27.19 -12.56
C THR A 416 -45.11 28.65 -12.73
N CYS A 417 -46.19 28.91 -13.42
CA CYS A 417 -46.72 30.24 -13.58
C CYS A 417 -48.24 30.13 -13.46
N ASP A 418 -48.79 30.99 -12.67
CA ASP A 418 -50.20 31.07 -12.42
C ASP A 418 -50.61 32.55 -12.55
N MET A 419 -51.51 32.85 -13.52
CA MET A 419 -52.06 34.20 -13.75
C MET A 419 -53.51 34.23 -13.38
N GLU A 420 -53.85 35.16 -12.51
CA GLU A 420 -55.24 35.34 -12.04
C GLU A 420 -55.81 36.71 -12.49
N PHE A 421 -57.10 36.70 -12.86
CA PHE A 421 -57.87 37.87 -13.24
C PHE A 421 -58.89 38.17 -12.15
N GLY A 422 -58.72 39.26 -11.44
CA GLY A 422 -59.57 39.64 -10.31
C GLY A 422 -59.26 38.89 -9.02
N SER A 423 -60.27 38.58 -8.22
CA SER A 423 -60.11 38.01 -6.89
C SER A 423 -59.93 36.47 -6.90
N GLY A 424 -58.84 35.99 -7.47
CA GLY A 424 -58.45 34.60 -7.37
C GLY A 424 -59.17 33.68 -8.37
N ALA A 425 -59.50 34.17 -9.54
CA ALA A 425 -59.96 33.36 -10.66
C ALA A 425 -58.80 33.11 -11.61
N ASP A 426 -58.42 31.83 -11.76
CA ASP A 426 -57.39 31.41 -12.72
C ASP A 426 -57.79 31.87 -14.14
N ALA A 427 -56.80 32.11 -14.98
CA ALA A 427 -57.00 32.34 -16.40
C ALA A 427 -57.82 31.19 -17.02
N THR A 428 -58.79 31.53 -17.86
CA THR A 428 -59.66 30.53 -18.53
C THR A 428 -58.89 29.66 -19.49
N ASN A 429 -57.84 30.21 -20.12
CA ASN A 429 -56.91 29.46 -20.96
C ASN A 429 -55.66 29.07 -20.16
N ALA A 430 -55.09 27.93 -20.51
CA ALA A 430 -53.83 27.49 -19.89
C ALA A 430 -52.66 28.40 -20.25
N GLU A 431 -51.83 28.70 -19.28
CA GLU A 431 -50.56 29.42 -19.45
C GLU A 431 -49.59 28.61 -20.31
N THR A 432 -48.86 29.29 -21.16
CA THR A 432 -47.82 28.72 -21.99
C THR A 432 -46.46 29.23 -21.52
N ILE A 433 -45.60 28.30 -21.07
CA ILE A 433 -44.26 28.62 -20.61
C ILE A 433 -43.27 28.33 -21.72
N ALA A 434 -42.36 29.24 -21.98
CA ALA A 434 -41.28 29.08 -22.95
C ALA A 434 -39.98 29.64 -22.43
N ASN A 435 -38.83 29.04 -22.85
CA ASN A 435 -37.50 29.55 -22.64
C ASN A 435 -36.93 30.08 -23.96
N PRO A 436 -37.04 31.37 -24.23
CA PRO A 436 -36.56 31.94 -25.49
C PRO A 436 -35.03 32.04 -25.55
N SER A 437 -34.32 32.17 -24.42
CA SER A 437 -32.88 32.38 -24.41
C SER A 437 -32.27 32.20 -23.01
N GLY A 438 -31.40 31.18 -22.81
CA GLY A 438 -30.64 31.01 -21.58
C GLY A 438 -31.48 31.04 -20.31
N ASN A 439 -31.24 32.00 -19.43
CA ASN A 439 -31.99 32.15 -18.17
C ASN A 439 -33.27 32.98 -18.32
N GLN A 440 -33.63 33.43 -19.54
CA GLN A 440 -34.85 34.21 -19.78
C GLN A 440 -36.04 33.30 -20.12
N TRP A 441 -37.15 33.55 -19.45
CA TRP A 441 -38.37 32.78 -19.57
C TRP A 441 -39.57 33.68 -19.85
N THR A 442 -40.60 33.11 -20.47
CA THR A 442 -41.88 33.77 -20.65
C THR A 442 -43.01 32.86 -20.20
N CYS A 443 -43.99 33.46 -19.59
CA CYS A 443 -45.28 32.84 -19.33
C CYS A 443 -46.37 33.67 -20.00
N ALA A 444 -47.18 33.08 -20.85
CA ALA A 444 -48.15 33.80 -21.64
C ALA A 444 -49.51 33.12 -21.59
N VAL A 445 -50.59 33.93 -21.56
CA VAL A 445 -51.96 33.48 -21.62
C VAL A 445 -52.73 34.36 -22.62
N VAL A 446 -53.68 33.77 -23.35
CA VAL A 446 -54.62 34.51 -24.21
C VAL A 446 -55.88 34.77 -23.39
N THR A 447 -56.25 36.04 -23.23
CA THR A 447 -57.44 36.49 -22.48
C THR A 447 -58.73 36.18 -23.22
N THR A 448 -59.82 35.98 -22.47
CA THR A 448 -61.19 35.76 -22.98
C THR A 448 -62.19 36.70 -22.31
N ASP A 449 -63.38 36.84 -22.87
CA ASP A 449 -64.49 37.66 -22.35
C ASP A 449 -65.11 37.13 -21.04
N SER A 450 -64.66 35.97 -20.57
CA SER A 450 -65.08 35.35 -19.31
C SER A 450 -64.26 35.72 -18.10
N GLU A 451 -63.11 36.36 -18.31
CA GLU A 451 -62.23 36.81 -17.25
C GLU A 451 -62.77 38.09 -16.58
N ALA A 452 -62.43 38.24 -15.30
CA ALA A 452 -62.86 39.40 -14.56
C ALA A 452 -62.08 40.67 -14.97
N GLU A 453 -62.82 41.79 -15.11
CA GLU A 453 -62.22 43.11 -15.36
C GLU A 453 -61.46 43.56 -14.12
N ALA A 454 -60.14 43.32 -14.09
CA ALA A 454 -59.29 43.63 -12.97
C ALA A 454 -57.80 43.68 -13.34
N ALA A 455 -56.98 44.09 -12.42
CA ALA A 455 -55.55 43.95 -12.54
C ALA A 455 -55.16 42.45 -12.56
N VAL A 456 -54.31 42.09 -13.50
CA VAL A 456 -53.73 40.72 -13.56
C VAL A 456 -52.72 40.60 -12.40
N VAL A 457 -52.90 39.56 -11.59
CA VAL A 457 -51.96 39.15 -10.57
C VAL A 457 -51.33 37.81 -10.98
N PHE A 458 -50.18 37.48 -10.43
CA PHE A 458 -49.51 36.24 -10.83
C PHE A 458 -48.67 35.67 -9.69
N SER A 459 -48.34 34.39 -9.83
CA SER A 459 -47.36 33.68 -9.00
C SER A 459 -46.40 32.88 -9.89
N LEU A 460 -45.10 33.09 -9.72
CA LEU A 460 -44.03 32.36 -10.39
C LEU A 460 -43.31 31.47 -9.37
N GLY A 461 -43.35 30.15 -9.56
CA GLY A 461 -42.55 29.19 -8.83
C GLY A 461 -41.48 28.61 -9.75
N PHE A 462 -40.26 28.42 -9.23
CA PHE A 462 -39.14 27.93 -10.00
C PHE A 462 -38.15 27.19 -9.10
N THR A 463 -37.38 26.29 -9.72
CA THR A 463 -36.38 25.46 -9.09
C THR A 463 -35.17 25.45 -10.02
N ASP A 464 -33.96 25.50 -9.49
CA ASP A 464 -32.74 25.37 -10.28
C ASP A 464 -32.53 23.95 -10.80
N THR A 465 -31.43 23.74 -11.53
CA THR A 465 -31.07 22.43 -12.07
C THR A 465 -30.57 21.44 -11.00
N ALA A 466 -30.08 21.92 -9.85
CA ALA A 466 -29.70 21.12 -8.69
C ALA A 466 -30.89 20.64 -7.85
N GLY A 467 -32.06 21.32 -7.99
CA GLY A 467 -33.31 20.98 -7.28
C GLY A 467 -33.64 21.95 -6.13
N ILE A 468 -32.97 23.11 -6.02
CA ILE A 468 -33.23 24.10 -4.99
C ILE A 468 -34.38 25.00 -5.46
N ALA A 469 -35.41 25.11 -4.64
CA ALA A 469 -36.58 25.97 -4.95
C ALA A 469 -36.26 27.44 -4.63
N GLY A 470 -36.54 28.32 -5.63
CA GLY A 470 -36.56 29.75 -5.42
C GLY A 470 -37.79 30.20 -4.63
N VAL A 471 -37.68 31.38 -4.04
CA VAL A 471 -38.86 32.02 -3.39
C VAL A 471 -39.85 32.47 -4.46
N ALA A 472 -41.11 32.06 -4.33
CA ALA A 472 -42.15 32.44 -5.28
C ALA A 472 -42.24 33.96 -5.45
N VAL A 473 -42.35 34.42 -6.70
CA VAL A 473 -42.44 35.83 -7.07
C VAL A 473 -43.84 36.21 -7.55
N THR A 474 -44.44 37.24 -6.91
CA THR A 474 -45.81 37.69 -7.15
C THR A 474 -45.90 39.14 -7.59
N ALA A 475 -44.77 39.77 -7.85
CA ALA A 475 -44.70 41.18 -8.26
C ALA A 475 -43.63 41.40 -9.34
N THR A 476 -43.87 42.38 -10.21
CA THR A 476 -42.89 42.83 -11.20
C THR A 476 -41.74 43.61 -10.53
N THR A 477 -40.56 43.52 -11.10
CA THR A 477 -39.39 44.30 -10.61
C THR A 477 -39.30 45.72 -11.17
N ASP A 478 -39.99 45.97 -12.28
CA ASP A 478 -39.96 47.24 -13.02
C ASP A 478 -41.26 48.07 -12.81
N GLY A 479 -42.19 47.59 -12.00
CA GLY A 479 -43.49 48.23 -11.72
C GLY A 479 -44.49 48.17 -12.86
N THR A 480 -44.25 47.33 -13.89
CA THR A 480 -45.24 47.11 -14.95
C THR A 480 -46.47 46.38 -14.40
N SER A 481 -47.62 46.64 -14.96
CA SER A 481 -48.90 45.99 -14.63
C SER A 481 -49.80 45.95 -15.85
N VAL A 482 -50.69 44.97 -15.89
CA VAL A 482 -51.73 44.84 -16.90
C VAL A 482 -53.10 44.81 -16.19
N THR A 483 -54.07 45.50 -16.75
CA THR A 483 -55.48 45.43 -16.33
C THR A 483 -56.29 44.86 -17.49
N HIS A 484 -57.06 43.81 -17.21
CA HIS A 484 -58.02 43.28 -18.16
C HIS A 484 -59.27 44.12 -18.15
N ASP A 485 -59.76 44.51 -19.30
CA ASP A 485 -60.88 45.41 -19.51
C ASP A 485 -61.44 45.16 -20.93
N ASP A 486 -62.49 44.40 -21.06
CA ASP A 486 -63.17 44.07 -22.32
C ASP A 486 -64.55 44.68 -22.43
N THR A 487 -64.93 45.54 -21.44
CA THR A 487 -66.18 46.29 -21.51
C THR A 487 -66.11 47.34 -22.61
N VAL A 488 -67.07 47.22 -23.57
CA VAL A 488 -67.14 48.21 -24.66
C VAL A 488 -67.70 49.56 -24.12
N PRO A 489 -66.93 50.64 -24.28
CA PRO A 489 -67.35 51.92 -23.78
C PRO A 489 -68.67 52.39 -24.50
N THR A 490 -69.60 52.83 -23.74
CA THR A 490 -70.85 53.44 -24.25
C THR A 490 -70.87 54.94 -23.95
N LEU A 491 -71.63 55.70 -24.76
CA LEU A 491 -71.82 57.11 -24.49
C LEU A 491 -73.06 57.27 -23.64
N THR A 492 -72.89 57.75 -22.40
CA THR A 492 -74.03 57.91 -21.46
C THR A 492 -74.69 59.29 -21.58
N ASN A 493 -73.96 60.26 -22.09
CA ASN A 493 -74.52 61.57 -22.39
C ASN A 493 -73.75 62.24 -23.53
N ILE A 494 -74.49 62.92 -24.41
CA ILE A 494 -73.98 63.73 -25.49
C ILE A 494 -74.72 65.08 -25.41
N ALA A 495 -73.95 66.16 -25.17
CA ALA A 495 -74.55 67.52 -25.11
C ALA A 495 -73.81 68.44 -26.08
N GLU A 496 -74.58 69.21 -26.83
CA GLU A 496 -74.06 70.24 -27.73
C GLU A 496 -74.31 71.63 -27.10
N THR A 497 -73.32 72.47 -27.16
CA THR A 497 -73.45 73.88 -26.73
C THR A 497 -72.82 74.78 -27.78
N VAL A 498 -73.42 75.96 -27.95
CA VAL A 498 -72.97 77.02 -28.83
C VAL A 498 -72.70 78.30 -27.98
N ASN A 499 -71.56 78.95 -28.18
CA ASN A 499 -71.20 80.12 -27.41
C ASN A 499 -71.94 81.42 -27.79
N GLY A 500 -72.99 81.28 -28.67
CA GLY A 500 -73.91 82.33 -29.09
C GLY A 500 -75.37 82.13 -28.64
N ALA A 501 -76.27 83.05 -28.77
CA ALA A 501 -77.68 82.87 -28.46
C ALA A 501 -78.45 82.32 -29.68
N GLY A 502 -78.87 81.06 -29.58
CA GLY A 502 -79.69 80.40 -30.63
C GLY A 502 -78.91 79.56 -31.61
N ASN A 503 -79.11 79.67 -32.90
CA ASN A 503 -78.38 78.90 -33.91
C ASN A 503 -76.93 79.40 -34.05
N ALA A 504 -76.03 78.54 -34.36
CA ALA A 504 -74.57 78.82 -34.59
C ALA A 504 -74.40 79.75 -35.82
N ASN A 505 -73.74 80.88 -35.67
CA ASN A 505 -73.43 81.85 -36.73
C ASN A 505 -71.88 81.70 -37.08
N ASN A 506 -71.50 82.37 -38.19
CA ASN A 506 -70.08 82.36 -38.58
C ASN A 506 -69.27 83.07 -37.48
N GLY A 507 -68.23 82.32 -36.92
CA GLY A 507 -67.43 82.78 -35.84
C GLY A 507 -67.82 82.25 -34.45
N ASP A 508 -68.94 81.56 -34.32
CA ASP A 508 -69.30 80.93 -33.05
C ASP A 508 -68.56 79.56 -32.91
N THR A 509 -68.31 79.20 -31.66
CA THR A 509 -67.76 77.91 -31.33
C THR A 509 -68.85 76.96 -30.95
N VAL A 510 -68.96 75.84 -31.65
CA VAL A 510 -69.78 74.71 -31.28
C VAL A 510 -68.97 73.70 -30.49
N THR A 511 -69.42 73.40 -29.28
CA THR A 511 -68.75 72.41 -28.43
C THR A 511 -69.67 71.19 -28.25
N LEU A 512 -69.16 70.03 -28.60
CA LEU A 512 -69.78 68.76 -28.30
C LEU A 512 -69.15 68.18 -27.03
N THR A 513 -69.93 67.98 -26.00
CA THR A 513 -69.50 67.34 -24.74
C THR A 513 -70.04 65.92 -24.75
N ILE A 514 -69.14 64.97 -24.63
CA ILE A 514 -69.49 63.54 -24.58
C ILE A 514 -69.09 62.97 -23.24
N THR A 515 -69.90 62.18 -22.65
CA THR A 515 -69.67 61.49 -21.38
C THR A 515 -69.73 59.98 -21.65
N PRO A 516 -68.61 59.36 -21.79
CA PRO A 516 -68.57 57.92 -21.93
C PRO A 516 -68.76 57.20 -20.58
N SER A 517 -69.16 55.92 -20.61
CA SER A 517 -69.29 55.09 -19.42
C SER A 517 -67.97 54.83 -18.67
N GLU A 518 -66.89 54.91 -19.42
CA GLU A 518 -65.56 54.65 -18.92
C GLU A 518 -64.51 55.60 -19.56
N ALA A 519 -63.24 55.43 -19.26
CA ALA A 519 -62.17 56.20 -19.86
C ALA A 519 -61.88 55.74 -21.29
N ILE A 520 -62.06 56.64 -22.24
CA ILE A 520 -61.84 56.37 -23.66
C ILE A 520 -60.59 57.10 -24.18
N GLN A 521 -60.02 56.61 -25.28
CA GLN A 521 -59.08 57.39 -26.08
C GLN A 521 -59.75 58.61 -26.66
N GLN A 522 -59.00 59.53 -27.23
CA GLN A 522 -59.54 60.72 -27.84
C GLN A 522 -60.52 60.39 -28.95
N PRO A 523 -61.80 60.75 -28.79
CA PRO A 523 -62.82 60.46 -29.79
C PRO A 523 -62.58 61.28 -31.07
N VAL A 524 -62.97 60.73 -32.20
CA VAL A 524 -62.95 61.48 -33.45
C VAL A 524 -64.36 62.12 -33.65
N CYS A 525 -64.40 63.41 -33.71
CA CYS A 525 -65.60 64.14 -33.93
C CYS A 525 -65.66 64.74 -35.35
N THR A 526 -66.78 64.64 -35.99
CA THR A 526 -67.00 65.30 -37.28
C THR A 526 -68.29 66.20 -37.20
N PHE A 527 -68.11 67.49 -37.38
CA PHE A 527 -69.21 68.44 -37.42
C PHE A 527 -69.68 68.62 -38.87
N GLN A 528 -70.99 68.61 -39.09
CA GLN A 528 -71.62 68.82 -40.41
C GLN A 528 -72.61 69.96 -40.40
N SER A 529 -72.68 70.73 -41.49
CA SER A 529 -73.67 71.72 -41.73
C SER A 529 -74.30 71.50 -43.13
N GLY A 530 -75.61 71.32 -43.18
CA GLY A 530 -76.28 71.06 -44.44
C GLY A 530 -75.88 69.72 -45.12
N GLY A 531 -75.44 68.75 -44.38
CA GLY A 531 -74.97 67.46 -44.84
C GLY A 531 -73.51 67.42 -45.37
N ALA A 532 -72.75 68.51 -45.29
CA ALA A 532 -71.38 68.57 -45.68
C ALA A 532 -70.52 68.80 -44.41
N ASN A 533 -69.31 68.18 -44.38
CA ASN A 533 -68.33 68.35 -43.31
C ASN A 533 -67.89 69.82 -43.21
N MET A 534 -67.83 70.36 -42.01
CA MET A 534 -67.30 71.71 -41.79
C MET A 534 -65.82 71.75 -42.14
N ALA A 535 -65.39 72.89 -42.70
CA ALA A 535 -64.00 73.06 -43.16
C ALA A 535 -62.97 73.22 -41.98
N ALA A 536 -63.46 73.56 -40.77
CA ALA A 536 -62.63 73.72 -39.60
C ALA A 536 -62.31 72.39 -38.95
N SER A 537 -61.06 72.14 -38.61
CA SER A 537 -60.70 70.96 -37.83
C SER A 537 -61.14 71.12 -36.38
N PRO A 538 -61.78 70.12 -35.75
CA PRO A 538 -62.15 70.19 -34.34
C PRO A 538 -60.91 70.29 -33.43
N SER A 539 -61.01 71.05 -32.34
CA SER A 539 -60.11 71.00 -31.23
C SER A 539 -60.68 70.13 -30.15
N TYR A 540 -59.82 69.40 -29.48
CA TYR A 540 -60.18 68.42 -28.46
C TYR A 540 -59.80 68.89 -27.06
N GLY A 541 -60.64 68.65 -26.10
CA GLY A 541 -60.39 68.96 -24.71
C GLY A 541 -60.87 67.83 -23.77
N THR A 542 -60.32 67.84 -22.55
CA THR A 542 -60.77 66.93 -21.49
C THR A 542 -61.50 67.72 -20.45
N GLY A 543 -62.69 67.23 -20.06
CA GLY A 543 -63.47 67.74 -18.92
C GLY A 543 -63.06 67.02 -17.62
N SER A 544 -63.83 67.24 -16.58
CA SER A 544 -63.67 66.52 -15.29
C SER A 544 -64.10 65.07 -15.44
N GLY A 545 -63.32 64.13 -14.95
CA GLY A 545 -63.56 62.70 -15.05
C GLY A 545 -63.41 62.19 -16.49
N ASN A 546 -64.30 61.31 -16.96
CA ASN A 546 -64.24 60.70 -18.31
C ASN A 546 -64.75 61.64 -19.43
N ILE A 547 -65.19 62.86 -19.09
CA ILE A 547 -65.76 63.80 -20.08
C ILE A 547 -64.69 64.16 -21.14
N ARG A 548 -65.15 64.17 -22.42
CA ARG A 548 -64.37 64.63 -23.57
C ARG A 548 -65.14 65.75 -24.29
N THR A 549 -64.40 66.69 -24.82
CA THR A 549 -65.02 67.77 -25.62
C THR A 549 -64.33 67.85 -26.99
N CYS A 550 -65.19 68.20 -27.99
CA CYS A 550 -64.76 68.56 -29.32
C CYS A 550 -65.16 69.96 -29.70
#